data_969630b3ed111258c81e84a41e62ad55
#
_entry.id   969630b3ed111258c81e84a41e62ad55
#
_cell.length_a   1.000
_cell.length_b   1.000
_cell.length_c   1.000
_cell.angle_alpha   90.00
_cell.angle_beta   90.00
_cell.angle_gamma   90.00
#
_symmetry.space_group_name_H-M   'P 1'
#
loop_
_entity.id
_entity.type
_entity.pdbx_description
1 polymer ?
#
loop_
_entity_poly.entity_id
_entity_poly.type
_entity_poly.pdbx_seq_one_letter_code
_entity_poly.pdbx_strand_id
1 'polypeptide(L)'
;MSTKDTDSPYEPYVFALIEQIEQHLCGLDELSDLALKRPLTFNERSASERSLQVIVETAIGCSKHYLKAQNKPVPAEARASIERVYERLAITKPDIVDMRGAVGMRNAIIHDYLNLDWSLIQVVLKQKKYHLIHDYVRTVTTALLNS
;
A
#
# COMPACT_ATOMS: atom_id res chain seq x y z
N MET A 1 29.21 0.17 -15.37
CA MET A 1 28.36 0.19 -14.17
C MET A 1 27.24 1.21 -14.34
N SER A 2 26.06 0.83 -14.01
CA SER A 2 24.93 1.77 -14.05
C SER A 2 24.73 2.40 -12.67
N THR A 3 24.66 3.73 -12.63
CA THR A 3 24.31 4.48 -11.43
C THR A 3 22.88 4.96 -11.49
N LYS A 4 22.07 4.32 -12.34
CA LYS A 4 20.72 4.75 -12.61
C LYS A 4 19.88 4.93 -11.36
N ASP A 5 19.98 3.98 -10.41
CA ASP A 5 19.20 4.02 -9.16
C ASP A 5 19.63 5.19 -8.27
N THR A 6 20.93 5.55 -8.26
CA THR A 6 21.44 6.67 -7.47
C THR A 6 21.27 8.02 -8.15
N ASP A 7 21.14 8.00 -9.49
CA ASP A 7 21.01 9.23 -10.29
C ASP A 7 19.56 9.54 -10.68
N SER A 8 18.61 8.71 -10.24
CA SER A 8 17.21 8.88 -10.60
C SER A 8 16.63 10.18 -10.00
N PRO A 9 15.91 10.97 -10.81
CA PRO A 9 15.22 12.15 -10.28
C PRO A 9 14.11 11.79 -9.28
N TYR A 10 13.69 10.52 -9.22
CA TYR A 10 12.64 10.06 -8.32
C TYR A 10 13.17 9.56 -6.99
N GLU A 11 14.48 9.52 -6.80
CA GLU A 11 15.10 8.97 -5.59
C GLU A 11 14.61 9.63 -4.31
N PRO A 12 14.55 10.98 -4.20
CA PRO A 12 14.06 11.60 -2.95
C PRO A 12 12.61 11.19 -2.64
N TYR A 13 11.76 11.13 -3.66
CA TYR A 13 10.37 10.71 -3.49
C TYR A 13 10.29 9.26 -2.99
N VAL A 14 11.02 8.36 -3.64
CA VAL A 14 11.01 6.94 -3.29
C VAL A 14 11.53 6.71 -1.88
N PHE A 15 12.63 7.35 -1.51
CA PHE A 15 13.20 7.18 -0.17
C PHE A 15 12.24 7.64 0.92
N ALA A 16 11.62 8.81 0.74
CA ALA A 16 10.65 9.33 1.71
C ALA A 16 9.43 8.40 1.82
N LEU A 17 8.95 7.89 0.70
CA LEU A 17 7.80 7.02 0.65
C LEU A 17 8.08 5.66 1.32
N ILE A 18 9.22 5.06 1.04
CA ILE A 18 9.62 3.79 1.65
C ILE A 18 9.81 3.94 3.17
N GLU A 19 10.46 5.02 3.60
CA GLU A 19 10.63 5.29 5.03
C GLU A 19 9.27 5.38 5.74
N GLN A 20 8.32 6.10 5.15
CA GLN A 20 6.99 6.25 5.73
C GLN A 20 6.25 4.92 5.79
N ILE A 21 6.24 4.15 4.70
CA ILE A 21 5.51 2.88 4.68
C ILE A 21 6.11 1.89 5.68
N GLU A 22 7.42 1.88 5.84
CA GLU A 22 8.08 0.98 6.79
C GLU A 22 7.74 1.32 8.23
N GLN A 23 7.56 2.60 8.56
CA GLN A 23 7.08 3.00 9.89
C GLN A 23 5.68 2.45 10.15
N HIS A 24 4.78 2.57 9.18
CA HIS A 24 3.42 2.03 9.33
C HIS A 24 3.41 0.51 9.42
N LEU A 25 4.27 -0.17 8.66
CA LEU A 25 4.37 -1.64 8.74
C LEU A 25 4.86 -2.09 10.11
N CYS A 26 5.86 -1.40 10.66
CA CYS A 26 6.37 -1.70 12.00
C CYS A 26 5.26 -1.56 13.04
N GLY A 27 4.49 -0.48 12.97
CA GLY A 27 3.35 -0.26 13.87
C GLY A 27 2.26 -1.30 13.69
N LEU A 28 1.97 -1.69 12.45
CA LEU A 28 0.98 -2.74 12.19
C LEU A 28 1.43 -4.10 12.71
N ASP A 29 2.73 -4.43 12.60
CA ASP A 29 3.25 -5.68 13.15
C ASP A 29 3.10 -5.73 14.67
N GLU A 30 3.34 -4.62 15.36
CA GLU A 30 3.11 -4.54 16.80
C GLU A 30 1.63 -4.76 17.13
N LEU A 31 0.73 -4.10 16.39
CA LEU A 31 -0.71 -4.24 16.60
C LEU A 31 -1.21 -5.63 16.26
N SER A 32 -0.64 -6.26 15.24
CA SER A 32 -0.94 -7.65 14.89
C SER A 32 -0.59 -8.60 16.03
N ASP A 33 0.59 -8.43 16.61
CA ASP A 33 1.05 -9.27 17.73
C ASP A 33 0.15 -9.09 18.95
N LEU A 34 -0.29 -7.86 19.24
CA LEU A 34 -1.24 -7.60 20.32
C LEU A 34 -2.60 -8.25 20.04
N ALA A 35 -3.09 -8.13 18.80
CA ALA A 35 -4.38 -8.70 18.42
C ALA A 35 -4.42 -10.22 18.55
N LEU A 36 -3.29 -10.88 18.42
CA LEU A 36 -3.20 -12.33 18.63
C LEU A 36 -3.29 -12.72 20.10
N LYS A 37 -3.04 -11.79 21.02
CA LYS A 37 -3.01 -12.05 22.46
C LYS A 37 -4.30 -11.64 23.16
N ARG A 38 -4.96 -10.60 22.68
CA ARG A 38 -6.16 -10.02 23.31
C ARG A 38 -6.91 -9.14 22.31
N PRO A 39 -8.19 -8.78 22.59
CA PRO A 39 -8.87 -7.78 21.79
C PRO A 39 -8.14 -6.43 21.86
N LEU A 40 -8.09 -5.73 20.73
CA LEU A 40 -7.51 -4.40 20.68
C LEU A 40 -8.42 -3.36 21.32
N THR A 41 -7.84 -2.36 21.95
CA THR A 41 -8.56 -1.21 22.47
C THR A 41 -9.07 -0.34 21.30
N PHE A 42 -9.99 0.58 21.61
CA PHE A 42 -10.47 1.54 20.61
C PHE A 42 -9.31 2.30 19.95
N ASN A 43 -8.35 2.78 20.74
CA ASN A 43 -7.22 3.54 20.20
C ASN A 43 -6.33 2.66 19.32
N GLU A 44 -6.13 1.41 19.70
CA GLU A 44 -5.34 0.46 18.89
C GLU A 44 -6.04 0.13 17.57
N ARG A 45 -7.37 -0.02 17.61
CA ARG A 45 -8.18 -0.24 16.40
C ARG A 45 -8.07 0.97 15.47
N SER A 46 -8.21 2.18 16.03
CA SER A 46 -8.08 3.42 15.25
C SER A 46 -6.72 3.56 14.62
N ALA A 47 -5.65 3.23 15.35
CA ALA A 47 -4.30 3.26 14.82
C ALA A 47 -4.13 2.23 13.68
N SER A 48 -4.70 1.05 13.82
CA SER A 48 -4.66 0.00 12.78
C SER A 48 -5.35 0.48 11.51
N GLU A 49 -6.54 1.04 11.64
CA GLU A 49 -7.32 1.54 10.49
C GLU A 49 -6.55 2.64 9.76
N ARG A 50 -5.99 3.58 10.52
CA ARG A 50 -5.23 4.69 9.90
C ARG A 50 -4.00 4.18 9.17
N SER A 51 -3.22 3.28 9.77
CA SER A 51 -2.03 2.74 9.12
C SER A 51 -2.36 1.92 7.88
N LEU A 52 -3.42 1.11 7.94
CA LEU A 52 -3.90 0.36 6.77
C LEU A 52 -4.32 1.31 5.65
N GLN A 53 -5.05 2.38 5.98
CA GLN A 53 -5.43 3.39 5.01
C GLN A 53 -4.21 4.01 4.34
N VAL A 54 -3.23 4.43 5.14
CA VAL A 54 -2.03 5.13 4.63
C VAL A 54 -1.21 4.24 3.70
N ILE A 55 -1.00 2.96 4.04
CA ILE A 55 -0.20 2.10 3.18
C ILE A 55 -0.88 1.82 1.84
N VAL A 56 -2.21 1.73 1.82
CA VAL A 56 -2.95 1.58 0.56
C VAL A 56 -2.86 2.88 -0.25
N GLU A 57 -3.01 4.04 0.40
CA GLU A 57 -2.86 5.33 -0.27
C GLU A 57 -1.44 5.51 -0.84
N THR A 58 -0.43 4.98 -0.17
CA THR A 58 0.94 4.94 -0.68
C THR A 58 1.03 4.13 -1.96
N ALA A 59 0.39 2.96 -1.99
CA ALA A 59 0.35 2.11 -3.19
C ALA A 59 -0.33 2.82 -4.36
N ILE A 60 -1.45 3.49 -4.09
CA ILE A 60 -2.18 4.25 -5.11
C ILE A 60 -1.31 5.40 -5.63
N GLY A 61 -0.71 6.16 -4.72
CA GLY A 61 0.12 7.32 -5.07
C GLY A 61 1.33 6.95 -5.91
N CYS A 62 2.08 5.92 -5.54
CA CYS A 62 3.24 5.51 -6.31
C CYS A 62 2.85 4.93 -7.68
N SER A 63 1.69 4.28 -7.77
CA SER A 63 1.15 3.80 -9.05
C SER A 63 0.93 4.95 -10.01
N LYS A 64 0.25 6.00 -9.55
CA LYS A 64 -0.02 7.18 -10.37
C LYS A 64 1.27 7.90 -10.75
N HIS A 65 2.21 7.99 -9.82
CA HIS A 65 3.50 8.61 -10.07
C HIS A 65 4.28 7.86 -11.15
N TYR A 66 4.28 6.53 -11.07
CA TYR A 66 4.94 5.69 -12.07
C TYR A 66 4.33 5.87 -13.47
N LEU A 67 3.00 5.85 -13.57
CA LEU A 67 2.32 6.05 -14.86
C LEU A 67 2.67 7.41 -15.46
N LYS A 68 2.68 8.45 -14.64
CA LYS A 68 3.05 9.79 -15.08
C LYS A 68 4.50 9.83 -15.58
N ALA A 69 5.41 9.18 -14.86
CA ALA A 69 6.82 9.10 -15.26
C ALA A 69 7.00 8.38 -16.59
N GLN A 70 6.11 7.45 -16.93
CA GLN A 70 6.12 6.72 -18.19
C GLN A 70 5.35 7.45 -19.30
N ASN A 71 4.88 8.68 -19.06
CA ASN A 71 4.06 9.46 -19.99
C ASN A 71 2.79 8.71 -20.40
N LYS A 72 2.22 7.95 -19.47
CA LYS A 72 0.97 7.22 -19.68
C LYS A 72 -0.19 7.96 -19.01
N PRO A 73 -1.43 7.80 -19.53
CA PRO A 73 -2.59 8.36 -18.87
C PRO A 73 -2.69 7.86 -17.44
N VAL A 74 -3.02 8.78 -16.53
CA VAL A 74 -3.19 8.45 -15.10
C VAL A 74 -4.68 8.43 -14.80
N PRO A 75 -5.28 7.25 -14.54
CA PRO A 75 -6.69 7.17 -14.18
C PRO A 75 -6.96 7.93 -12.88
N ALA A 76 -8.14 8.55 -12.80
CA ALA A 76 -8.56 9.23 -11.57
C ALA A 76 -8.85 8.22 -10.46
N GLU A 77 -9.40 7.07 -10.81
CA GLU A 77 -9.75 6.04 -9.85
C GLU A 77 -8.53 5.26 -9.36
N ALA A 78 -8.50 5.03 -8.05
CA ALA A 78 -7.41 4.31 -7.39
C ALA A 78 -7.19 2.93 -7.97
N ARG A 79 -8.28 2.17 -8.08
CA ARG A 79 -8.23 0.79 -8.58
C ARG A 79 -7.69 0.71 -10.00
N ALA A 80 -8.16 1.58 -10.88
CA ALA A 80 -7.71 1.62 -12.27
C ALA A 80 -6.22 1.94 -12.37
N SER A 81 -5.70 2.82 -11.52
CA SER A 81 -4.26 3.13 -11.50
C SER A 81 -3.42 1.89 -11.21
N ILE A 82 -3.82 1.12 -10.22
CA ILE A 82 -3.12 -0.11 -9.84
C ILE A 82 -3.21 -1.15 -10.96
N GLU A 83 -4.40 -1.31 -11.55
CA GLU A 83 -4.60 -2.28 -12.65
C GLU A 83 -3.72 -1.96 -13.85
N ARG A 84 -3.57 -0.66 -14.19
CA ARG A 84 -2.67 -0.24 -15.28
C ARG A 84 -1.22 -0.57 -15.00
N VAL A 85 -0.77 -0.41 -13.76
CA VAL A 85 0.60 -0.75 -13.37
C VAL A 85 0.81 -2.27 -13.46
N TYR A 86 -0.17 -3.07 -13.03
CA TYR A 86 -0.07 -4.53 -13.16
C TYR A 86 0.13 -4.96 -14.60
N GLU A 87 -0.63 -4.37 -15.51
CA GLU A 87 -0.50 -4.67 -16.94
C GLU A 87 0.88 -4.26 -17.46
N ARG A 88 1.30 -3.05 -17.14
CA ARG A 88 2.53 -2.49 -17.70
C ARG A 88 3.79 -3.19 -17.19
N LEU A 89 3.80 -3.58 -15.92
CA LEU A 89 4.96 -4.27 -15.32
C LEU A 89 4.82 -5.79 -15.32
N ALA A 90 3.73 -6.31 -15.84
CA ALA A 90 3.43 -7.76 -15.84
C ALA A 90 3.56 -8.35 -14.44
N ILE A 91 2.98 -7.68 -13.44
CA ILE A 91 3.07 -8.09 -12.05
C ILE A 91 2.21 -9.33 -11.83
N THR A 92 2.80 -10.35 -11.20
CA THR A 92 2.10 -11.58 -10.83
C THR A 92 1.98 -11.73 -9.32
N LYS A 93 2.88 -11.10 -8.56
CA LYS A 93 2.87 -11.12 -7.09
C LYS A 93 3.06 -9.71 -6.55
N PRO A 94 2.23 -9.29 -5.59
CA PRO A 94 1.06 -9.99 -5.09
C PRO A 94 -0.02 -10.13 -6.16
N ASP A 95 -0.97 -11.06 -5.95
CA ASP A 95 -2.09 -11.24 -6.86
C ASP A 95 -2.92 -9.95 -6.92
N ILE A 96 -3.37 -9.60 -8.12
CA ILE A 96 -4.16 -8.37 -8.33
C ILE A 96 -5.45 -8.37 -7.48
N VAL A 97 -6.02 -9.55 -7.22
CA VAL A 97 -7.22 -9.67 -6.38
C VAL A 97 -6.94 -9.15 -4.97
N ASP A 98 -5.76 -9.42 -4.42
CA ASP A 98 -5.37 -8.92 -3.10
C ASP A 98 -5.28 -7.40 -3.09
N MET A 99 -4.73 -6.81 -4.14
CA MET A 99 -4.64 -5.34 -4.23
C MET A 99 -6.00 -4.70 -4.46
N ARG A 100 -6.89 -5.34 -5.20
CA ARG A 100 -8.28 -4.88 -5.33
C ARG A 100 -8.98 -4.90 -3.97
N GLY A 101 -8.77 -5.97 -3.20
CA GLY A 101 -9.30 -6.07 -1.84
C GLY A 101 -8.76 -4.98 -0.93
N ALA A 102 -7.47 -4.67 -1.04
CA ALA A 102 -6.85 -3.60 -0.27
C ALA A 102 -7.48 -2.23 -0.56
N VAL A 103 -7.71 -1.92 -1.84
CA VAL A 103 -8.39 -0.67 -2.22
C VAL A 103 -9.81 -0.64 -1.68
N GLY A 104 -10.54 -1.76 -1.75
CA GLY A 104 -11.89 -1.86 -1.19
C GLY A 104 -11.92 -1.62 0.32
N MET A 105 -10.96 -2.19 1.04
CA MET A 105 -10.82 -1.97 2.49
C MET A 105 -10.56 -0.49 2.80
N ARG A 106 -9.65 0.14 2.08
CA ARG A 106 -9.35 1.56 2.26
C ARG A 106 -10.57 2.43 1.99
N ASN A 107 -11.33 2.11 0.94
CA ASN A 107 -12.55 2.84 0.62
C ASN A 107 -13.59 2.69 1.73
N ALA A 108 -13.74 1.51 2.32
CA ALA A 108 -14.64 1.29 3.45
C ALA A 108 -14.22 2.12 4.66
N ILE A 109 -12.93 2.17 4.96
CA ILE A 109 -12.41 2.97 6.09
C ILE A 109 -12.72 4.45 5.89
N ILE A 110 -12.58 4.98 4.67
CA ILE A 110 -12.76 6.41 4.42
C ILE A 110 -14.23 6.78 4.25
N HIS A 111 -14.99 5.99 3.49
CA HIS A 111 -16.30 6.40 3.00
C HIS A 111 -17.48 5.72 3.71
N ASP A 112 -17.23 4.63 4.43
CA ASP A 112 -18.29 3.84 5.04
C ASP A 112 -17.95 3.48 6.48
N TYR A 113 -17.36 4.43 7.20
CA TYR A 113 -16.80 4.20 8.52
C TYR A 113 -17.85 3.68 9.53
N LEU A 114 -19.09 4.19 9.45
CA LEU A 114 -20.15 3.78 10.38
C LEU A 114 -20.54 2.30 10.20
N ASN A 115 -20.35 1.75 9.03
CA ASN A 115 -20.65 0.35 8.70
C ASN A 115 -19.41 -0.52 8.58
N LEU A 116 -18.26 0.00 9.04
CA LEU A 116 -17.00 -0.71 8.93
C LEU A 116 -17.03 -1.99 9.77
N ASP A 117 -16.82 -3.12 9.10
CA ASP A 117 -16.75 -4.41 9.76
C ASP A 117 -15.34 -4.66 10.27
N TRP A 118 -15.14 -4.42 11.56
CA TRP A 118 -13.85 -4.63 12.20
C TRP A 118 -13.37 -6.08 12.08
N SER A 119 -14.27 -7.05 12.06
CA SER A 119 -13.87 -8.46 11.96
C SER A 119 -13.08 -8.75 10.67
N LEU A 120 -13.42 -8.08 9.57
CA LEU A 120 -12.69 -8.22 8.31
C LEU A 120 -11.31 -7.58 8.39
N ILE A 121 -11.22 -6.40 8.99
CA ILE A 121 -9.95 -5.70 9.20
C ILE A 121 -9.05 -6.50 10.13
N GLN A 122 -9.64 -7.11 11.17
CA GLN A 122 -8.91 -7.92 12.12
C GLN A 122 -8.23 -9.13 11.45
N VAL A 123 -8.88 -9.75 10.47
CA VAL A 123 -8.28 -10.85 9.71
C VAL A 123 -7.04 -10.37 8.95
N VAL A 124 -7.15 -9.25 8.26
CA VAL A 124 -6.01 -8.65 7.54
C VAL A 124 -4.86 -8.37 8.51
N LEU A 125 -5.17 -7.83 9.68
CA LEU A 125 -4.17 -7.50 10.69
C LEU A 125 -3.50 -8.76 11.27
N LYS A 126 -4.30 -9.74 11.72
CA LYS A 126 -3.77 -10.96 12.35
C LYS A 126 -2.94 -11.81 11.38
N GLN A 127 -3.33 -11.86 10.12
CA GLN A 127 -2.63 -12.63 9.10
C GLN A 127 -1.50 -11.84 8.43
N LYS A 128 -1.29 -10.60 8.85
CA LYS A 128 -0.25 -9.71 8.30
C LYS A 128 -0.34 -9.58 6.78
N LYS A 129 -1.56 -9.61 6.23
CA LYS A 129 -1.79 -9.49 4.78
C LYS A 129 -1.35 -8.15 4.22
N TYR A 130 -1.26 -7.13 5.06
CA TYR A 130 -0.82 -5.80 4.63
C TYR A 130 0.62 -5.80 4.11
N HIS A 131 1.44 -6.81 4.42
CA HIS A 131 2.78 -6.93 3.84
C HIS A 131 2.75 -7.09 2.31
N LEU A 132 1.65 -7.63 1.75
CA LEU A 132 1.49 -7.72 0.30
C LEU A 132 1.48 -6.34 -0.35
N ILE A 133 0.92 -5.34 0.35
CA ILE A 133 0.89 -3.95 -0.14
C ILE A 133 2.32 -3.40 -0.19
N HIS A 134 3.14 -3.69 0.81
CA HIS A 134 4.55 -3.31 0.81
C HIS A 134 5.31 -3.94 -0.36
N ASP A 135 5.08 -5.22 -0.62
CA ASP A 135 5.70 -5.92 -1.74
C ASP A 135 5.36 -5.23 -3.07
N TYR A 136 4.09 -4.88 -3.25
CA TYR A 136 3.65 -4.14 -4.43
C TYR A 136 4.35 -2.79 -4.55
N VAL A 137 4.38 -2.02 -3.46
CA VAL A 137 5.03 -0.70 -3.44
C VAL A 137 6.51 -0.81 -3.79
N ARG A 138 7.20 -1.83 -3.27
CA ARG A 138 8.61 -2.07 -3.59
C ARG A 138 8.81 -2.34 -5.07
N THR A 139 7.95 -3.14 -5.68
CA THR A 139 8.01 -3.42 -7.11
C THR A 139 7.85 -2.15 -7.93
N VAL A 140 6.86 -1.33 -7.61
CA VAL A 140 6.58 -0.11 -8.36
C VAL A 140 7.68 0.94 -8.18
N THR A 141 8.15 1.12 -6.95
CA THR A 141 9.21 2.10 -6.67
C THR A 141 10.53 1.70 -7.28
N THR A 142 10.85 0.41 -7.34
CA THR A 142 12.04 -0.08 -8.07
C THR A 142 11.93 0.25 -9.55
N ALA A 143 10.77 0.03 -10.14
CA ALA A 143 10.53 0.40 -11.55
C ALA A 143 10.64 1.91 -11.77
N LEU A 144 10.15 2.70 -10.81
CA LEU A 144 10.23 4.16 -10.89
C LEU A 144 11.67 4.64 -10.83
N LEU A 145 12.51 4.06 -9.98
CA LEU A 145 13.93 4.40 -9.90
C LEU A 145 14.67 4.10 -11.20
N ASN A 146 14.23 3.09 -11.94
CA ASN A 146 14.84 2.68 -13.20
C ASN A 146 14.18 3.35 -14.41
N SER A 147 13.36 4.34 -14.18
CA SER A 147 12.67 5.07 -15.26
C SER A 147 13.54 6.18 -15.86
#